data_a77494e5302fd8791bb428614aad38ce
#
_entry.id   a77494e5302fd8791bb428614aad38ce
#
_cell.length_a   1.000
_cell.length_b   1.000
_cell.length_c   1.000
_cell.angle_alpha   90.00
_cell.angle_beta   90.00
_cell.angle_gamma   90.00
#
_symmetry.space_group_name_H-M   'P 1'
#
loop_
_entity.id
_entity.type
_entity.pdbx_description
1 polymer ?
#
loop_
_entity_poly.entity_id
_entity_poly.type
_entity_poly.pdbx_seq_one_letter_code
_entity_poly.pdbx_strand_id
1 'polypeptide(L)'
;MIARICLGILLQALVATSALAQKSVEYRAVGDAPAVLYDAPAVRGKKLFVAPRGMPFEVVVAIEGWLKVRDRAGDLAWIERRLVSDRRSVVSVTRAQVRERADDGAPVVLEVAGEVLLELLEPALPNAAGWARVRHRDGASGFVRVTQVWGI
;
A
#
# COMPACT_ATOMS: atom_id res chain seq x y z
N MET A 1 -52.65 54.82 -0.09
CA MET A 1 -51.30 54.50 -0.51
C MET A 1 -50.94 53.15 0.04
N ILE A 2 -50.91 52.16 -0.79
CA ILE A 2 -50.74 50.75 -0.41
C ILE A 2 -49.31 50.34 -0.73
N ALA A 3 -48.50 50.12 0.29
CA ALA A 3 -47.13 49.62 0.15
C ALA A 3 -47.18 48.10 -0.02
N ARG A 4 -46.77 47.60 -1.20
CA ARG A 4 -46.61 46.18 -1.50
C ARG A 4 -45.25 45.69 -0.98
N ILE A 5 -45.27 44.89 0.04
CA ILE A 5 -44.08 44.19 0.56
C ILE A 5 -43.91 42.94 -0.28
N CYS A 6 -42.88 42.88 -1.12
CA CYS A 6 -42.46 41.65 -1.82
C CYS A 6 -41.58 40.84 -0.90
N LEU A 7 -42.13 39.75 -0.38
CA LEU A 7 -41.41 38.77 0.40
C LEU A 7 -40.65 37.79 -0.57
N GLY A 8 -39.35 38.04 -0.75
CA GLY A 8 -38.49 37.18 -1.51
C GLY A 8 -38.06 35.96 -0.70
N ILE A 9 -38.61 34.81 -1.01
CA ILE A 9 -38.18 33.53 -0.43
C ILE A 9 -36.89 33.12 -1.11
N LEU A 10 -35.75 33.25 -0.42
CA LEU A 10 -34.44 32.74 -0.86
C LEU A 10 -34.39 31.24 -0.56
N LEU A 11 -34.64 30.42 -1.57
CA LEU A 11 -34.48 28.97 -1.51
C LEU A 11 -32.97 28.64 -1.57
N GLN A 12 -32.32 28.44 -0.42
CA GLN A 12 -30.96 27.97 -0.34
C GLN A 12 -30.96 26.47 -0.61
N ALA A 13 -30.55 26.09 -1.83
CA ALA A 13 -30.27 24.70 -2.18
C ALA A 13 -29.02 24.24 -1.44
N LEU A 14 -29.21 23.44 -0.40
CA LEU A 14 -28.13 22.77 0.34
C LEU A 14 -27.56 21.66 -0.56
N VAL A 15 -26.48 21.96 -1.28
CA VAL A 15 -25.74 20.96 -2.04
C VAL A 15 -24.95 20.12 -1.04
N ALA A 16 -25.52 18.99 -0.64
CA ALA A 16 -24.80 17.98 0.14
C ALA A 16 -23.75 17.33 -0.77
N THR A 17 -22.53 17.83 -0.72
CA THR A 17 -21.36 17.17 -1.29
C THR A 17 -21.08 15.90 -0.50
N SER A 18 -21.57 14.76 -0.99
CA SER A 18 -21.17 13.44 -0.50
C SER A 18 -19.69 13.25 -0.83
N ALA A 19 -18.81 13.55 0.12
CA ALA A 19 -17.42 13.17 0.06
C ALA A 19 -17.39 11.63 0.07
N LEU A 20 -17.21 11.00 -1.09
CA LEU A 20 -16.85 9.59 -1.19
C LEU A 20 -15.50 9.46 -0.49
N ALA A 21 -15.52 8.97 0.74
CA ALA A 21 -14.29 8.61 1.44
C ALA A 21 -13.57 7.56 0.60
N GLN A 22 -12.52 7.97 -0.09
CA GLN A 22 -11.62 7.04 -0.77
C GLN A 22 -10.99 6.18 0.33
N LYS A 23 -11.43 4.92 0.39
CA LYS A 23 -10.84 3.94 1.28
C LYS A 23 -9.38 3.80 0.86
N SER A 24 -8.47 4.37 1.64
CA SER A 24 -7.04 4.21 1.41
C SER A 24 -6.72 2.73 1.51
N VAL A 25 -6.02 2.22 0.50
CA VAL A 25 -5.55 0.83 0.50
C VAL A 25 -4.50 0.71 1.60
N GLU A 26 -4.73 -0.23 2.53
CA GLU A 26 -3.79 -0.51 3.62
C GLU A 26 -2.86 -1.64 3.20
N TYR A 27 -1.56 -1.40 3.24
CA TYR A 27 -0.55 -2.43 3.03
C TYR A 27 0.16 -2.77 4.33
N ARG A 28 0.47 -4.04 4.51
CA ARG A 28 1.29 -4.59 5.59
C ARG A 28 2.34 -5.52 5.01
N ALA A 29 3.41 -5.74 5.74
CA ALA A 29 4.44 -6.70 5.34
C ALA A 29 4.56 -7.83 6.36
N VAL A 30 4.99 -9.00 5.90
CA VAL A 30 5.37 -10.11 6.79
C VAL A 30 6.49 -9.65 7.73
N GLY A 31 6.38 -9.99 9.00
CA GLY A 31 7.33 -9.60 10.04
C GLY A 31 8.70 -10.26 9.91
N ASP A 32 9.36 -10.45 11.04
CA ASP A 32 10.77 -10.86 11.06
C ASP A 32 11.02 -12.34 10.69
N ALA A 33 9.98 -13.16 10.65
CA ALA A 33 10.04 -14.57 10.24
C ALA A 33 9.05 -14.85 9.11
N PRO A 34 9.29 -15.86 8.26
CA PRO A 34 8.32 -16.31 7.27
C PRO A 34 6.98 -16.67 7.92
N ALA A 35 5.88 -16.41 7.24
CA ALA A 35 4.53 -16.63 7.72
C ALA A 35 3.77 -17.60 6.82
N VAL A 36 3.01 -18.53 7.43
CA VAL A 36 2.08 -19.40 6.72
C VAL A 36 0.79 -18.64 6.45
N LEU A 37 0.28 -18.74 5.24
CA LEU A 37 -1.03 -18.23 4.86
C LEU A 37 -2.03 -19.38 4.69
N TYR A 38 -3.28 -19.11 5.05
CA TYR A 38 -4.35 -20.10 5.16
C TYR A 38 -5.57 -19.71 4.29
N ASP A 39 -6.41 -20.69 3.99
CA ASP A 39 -7.70 -20.46 3.31
C ASP A 39 -8.78 -19.89 4.25
N ALA A 40 -8.61 -20.05 5.55
CA ALA A 40 -9.53 -19.59 6.60
C ALA A 40 -8.77 -18.93 7.76
N PRO A 41 -9.42 -18.09 8.59
CA PRO A 41 -8.80 -17.47 9.76
C PRO A 41 -8.67 -18.46 10.93
N ALA A 42 -7.94 -19.53 10.72
CA ALA A 42 -7.70 -20.58 11.69
C ALA A 42 -6.40 -21.32 11.39
N VAL A 43 -5.60 -21.63 12.42
CA VAL A 43 -4.35 -22.41 12.27
C VAL A 43 -4.59 -23.86 11.82
N ARG A 44 -5.83 -24.36 11.92
CA ARG A 44 -6.28 -25.66 11.40
C ARG A 44 -6.77 -25.57 9.95
N GLY A 45 -6.85 -24.37 9.39
CA GLY A 45 -7.18 -24.16 7.97
C GLY A 45 -6.15 -24.79 7.05
N LYS A 46 -6.52 -24.95 5.78
CA LYS A 46 -5.59 -25.42 4.76
C LYS A 46 -4.48 -24.40 4.57
N LYS A 47 -3.24 -24.86 4.72
CA LYS A 47 -2.07 -24.04 4.39
C LYS A 47 -1.97 -23.86 2.88
N LEU A 48 -1.94 -22.61 2.43
CA LEU A 48 -1.85 -22.27 1.01
C LEU A 48 -0.40 -22.12 0.57
N PHE A 49 0.35 -21.26 1.25
CA PHE A 49 1.78 -21.06 0.98
C PHE A 49 2.48 -20.40 2.19
N VAL A 50 3.80 -20.28 2.09
CA VAL A 50 4.63 -19.59 3.07
C VAL A 50 5.16 -18.31 2.43
N ALA A 51 4.81 -17.17 3.02
CA ALA A 51 5.33 -15.87 2.60
C ALA A 51 6.66 -15.57 3.28
N PRO A 52 7.67 -15.10 2.54
CA PRO A 52 8.94 -14.73 3.13
C PRO A 52 8.81 -13.44 3.95
N ARG A 53 9.78 -13.24 4.87
CA ARG A 53 9.93 -11.98 5.60
C ARG A 53 9.89 -10.78 4.66
N GLY A 54 9.12 -9.76 5.04
CA GLY A 54 9.02 -8.51 4.30
C GLY A 54 8.10 -8.57 3.08
N MET A 55 7.45 -9.70 2.76
CA MET A 55 6.50 -9.76 1.66
C MET A 55 5.32 -8.82 1.92
N PRO A 56 5.04 -7.86 1.01
CA PRO A 56 3.91 -6.95 1.18
C PRO A 56 2.60 -7.63 0.83
N PHE A 57 1.52 -7.19 1.51
CA PHE A 57 0.15 -7.58 1.25
C PHE A 57 -0.79 -6.39 1.40
N GLU A 58 -1.81 -6.33 0.57
CA GLU A 58 -2.97 -5.47 0.77
C GLU A 58 -3.88 -6.08 1.84
N VAL A 59 -4.25 -5.31 2.86
CA VAL A 59 -5.21 -5.75 3.87
C VAL A 59 -6.62 -5.52 3.37
N VAL A 60 -7.38 -6.61 3.18
CA VAL A 60 -8.76 -6.57 2.68
C VAL A 60 -9.76 -6.54 3.84
N VAL A 61 -9.54 -7.40 4.84
CA VAL A 61 -10.37 -7.52 6.04
C VAL A 61 -9.49 -7.73 7.25
N ALA A 62 -9.84 -7.08 8.36
CA ALA A 62 -9.22 -7.29 9.65
C ALA A 62 -10.26 -7.80 10.64
N ILE A 63 -9.99 -8.94 11.27
CA ILE A 63 -10.76 -9.50 12.38
C ILE A 63 -9.83 -9.76 13.56
N GLU A 64 -10.39 -10.19 14.69
CA GLU A 64 -9.56 -10.50 15.84
C GLU A 64 -8.54 -11.60 15.52
N GLY A 65 -7.26 -11.30 15.74
CA GLY A 65 -6.15 -12.21 15.53
C GLY A 65 -5.76 -12.48 14.07
N TRP A 66 -6.54 -12.07 13.07
CA TRP A 66 -6.33 -12.42 11.67
C TRP A 66 -6.51 -11.24 10.72
N LEU A 67 -5.79 -11.29 9.60
CA LEU A 67 -5.97 -10.41 8.46
C LEU A 67 -6.27 -11.24 7.22
N LYS A 68 -7.34 -10.88 6.48
CA LYS A 68 -7.51 -11.34 5.11
C LYS A 68 -6.70 -10.43 4.23
N VAL A 69 -5.81 -10.99 3.47
CA VAL A 69 -4.86 -10.24 2.66
C VAL A 69 -4.96 -10.63 1.20
N ARG A 70 -4.53 -9.73 0.33
CA ARG A 70 -4.41 -9.95 -1.11
C ARG A 70 -2.95 -9.78 -1.49
N ASP A 71 -2.45 -10.71 -2.27
CA ASP A 71 -1.11 -10.61 -2.84
C ASP A 71 -1.10 -9.83 -4.15
N ARG A 72 0.08 -9.69 -4.77
CA ARG A 72 0.25 -8.99 -6.05
C ARG A 72 -0.45 -9.68 -7.22
N ALA A 73 -0.62 -10.99 -7.18
CA ALA A 73 -1.35 -11.75 -8.20
C ALA A 73 -2.87 -11.59 -8.08
N GLY A 74 -3.35 -11.06 -6.94
CA GLY A 74 -4.78 -10.89 -6.63
C GLY A 74 -5.34 -12.02 -5.77
N ASP A 75 -4.53 -12.99 -5.40
CA ASP A 75 -4.97 -14.13 -4.60
C ASP A 75 -5.23 -13.72 -3.15
N LEU A 76 -6.29 -14.30 -2.58
CA LEU A 76 -6.74 -14.00 -1.23
C LEU A 76 -6.33 -15.12 -0.27
N ALA A 77 -5.82 -14.73 0.89
CA ALA A 77 -5.44 -15.64 1.96
C ALA A 77 -5.61 -15.00 3.33
N TRP A 78 -5.49 -15.81 4.39
CA TRP A 78 -5.51 -15.36 5.77
C TRP A 78 -4.13 -15.51 6.40
N ILE A 79 -3.70 -14.48 7.11
CA ILE A 79 -2.45 -14.46 7.89
C ILE A 79 -2.76 -14.08 9.32
N GLU A 80 -2.05 -14.67 10.28
CA GLU A 80 -2.13 -14.26 11.67
C GLU A 80 -1.61 -12.83 11.82
N ARG A 81 -2.40 -11.95 12.46
CA ARG A 81 -2.04 -10.54 12.68
C ARG A 81 -0.67 -10.35 13.35
N ARG A 82 -0.34 -11.23 14.32
CA ARG A 82 0.94 -11.18 15.05
C ARG A 82 2.19 -11.41 14.18
N LEU A 83 2.00 -11.98 12.97
CA LEU A 83 3.09 -12.27 12.04
C LEU A 83 3.34 -11.14 11.02
N VAL A 84 2.54 -10.07 11.06
CA VAL A 84 2.74 -8.90 10.21
C VAL A 84 3.42 -7.77 10.97
N SER A 85 4.12 -6.92 10.24
CA SER A 85 4.88 -5.78 10.73
C SER A 85 4.29 -4.46 10.26
N ASP A 86 4.49 -3.40 11.03
CA ASP A 86 4.23 -2.03 10.61
C ASP A 86 5.29 -1.49 9.64
N ARG A 87 6.45 -2.16 9.54
CA ARG A 87 7.42 -1.82 8.50
C ARG A 87 6.80 -2.07 7.14
N ARG A 88 6.97 -1.08 6.28
CA ARG A 88 6.46 -1.14 4.92
C ARG A 88 7.53 -1.68 3.98
N SER A 89 7.12 -2.46 3.02
CA SER A 89 7.95 -2.92 1.93
C SER A 89 7.17 -2.88 0.63
N VAL A 90 7.89 -2.93 -0.47
CA VAL A 90 7.35 -3.02 -1.82
C VAL A 90 8.06 -4.16 -2.55
N VAL A 91 7.43 -4.69 -3.58
CA VAL A 91 8.05 -5.67 -4.47
C VAL A 91 8.12 -5.09 -5.88
N SER A 92 9.26 -5.24 -6.54
CA SER A 92 9.39 -4.82 -7.93
C SER A 92 8.50 -5.67 -8.84
N VAL A 93 7.70 -5.03 -9.71
CA VAL A 93 6.80 -5.73 -10.63
C VAL A 93 7.52 -6.19 -11.90
N THR A 94 8.55 -5.44 -12.28
CA THR A 94 9.45 -5.71 -13.41
C THR A 94 10.86 -5.34 -12.99
N ARG A 95 11.79 -5.29 -13.95
CA ARG A 95 13.10 -4.67 -13.71
C ARG A 95 12.89 -3.22 -13.27
N ALA A 96 13.47 -2.84 -12.14
CA ALA A 96 13.34 -1.51 -11.56
C ALA A 96 14.71 -0.88 -11.34
N GLN A 97 14.80 0.44 -11.55
CA GLN A 97 16.00 1.23 -11.31
C GLN A 97 15.81 2.08 -10.05
N VAL A 98 16.65 1.83 -9.07
CA VAL A 98 16.76 2.68 -7.89
C VAL A 98 17.78 3.77 -8.19
N ARG A 99 17.36 5.04 -8.10
CA ARG A 99 18.17 6.21 -8.44
C ARG A 99 18.58 7.00 -7.21
N GLU A 100 19.68 7.74 -7.33
CA GLU A 100 20.18 8.57 -6.24
C GLU A 100 19.21 9.65 -5.80
N ARG A 101 18.46 10.21 -6.73
CA ARG A 101 17.42 11.23 -6.51
C ARG A 101 16.12 10.87 -7.24
N ALA A 102 15.03 11.48 -6.84
CA ALA A 102 13.70 11.33 -7.47
C ALA A 102 13.64 12.04 -8.83
N ASP A 103 14.48 11.64 -9.76
CA ASP A 103 14.68 12.24 -11.08
C ASP A 103 15.14 11.16 -12.07
N ASP A 104 14.55 11.12 -13.27
CA ASP A 104 14.89 10.16 -14.32
C ASP A 104 16.31 10.35 -14.87
N GLY A 105 16.88 11.56 -14.80
CA GLY A 105 18.26 11.86 -15.16
C GLY A 105 19.29 11.56 -14.07
N ALA A 106 18.86 11.21 -12.85
CA ALA A 106 19.77 10.92 -11.77
C ALA A 106 20.52 9.59 -11.98
N PRO A 107 21.75 9.45 -11.45
CA PRO A 107 22.51 8.20 -11.51
C PRO A 107 21.72 7.02 -10.94
N VAL A 108 21.84 5.86 -11.56
CA VAL A 108 21.29 4.60 -11.07
C VAL A 108 22.23 4.06 -9.98
N VAL A 109 21.70 3.87 -8.77
CA VAL A 109 22.41 3.28 -7.63
C VAL A 109 22.35 1.78 -7.68
N LEU A 110 21.20 1.23 -8.08
CA LEU A 110 20.94 -0.20 -8.10
C LEU A 110 19.89 -0.53 -9.18
N GLU A 111 20.11 -1.60 -9.92
CA GLU A 111 19.07 -2.26 -10.71
C GLU A 111 18.63 -3.54 -10.03
N VAL A 112 17.34 -3.76 -9.96
CA VAL A 112 16.74 -4.99 -9.43
C VAL A 112 15.89 -5.66 -10.50
N ALA A 113 15.86 -6.98 -10.48
CA ALA A 113 14.94 -7.77 -11.30
C ALA A 113 13.50 -7.62 -10.79
N GLY A 114 12.54 -8.20 -11.47
CA GLY A 114 11.19 -8.38 -10.92
C GLY A 114 11.20 -9.30 -9.68
N GLU A 115 10.18 -9.18 -8.83
CA GLU A 115 9.99 -9.97 -7.60
C GLU A 115 11.05 -9.72 -6.51
N VAL A 116 11.77 -8.60 -6.54
CA VAL A 116 12.73 -8.22 -5.51
C VAL A 116 12.05 -7.36 -4.46
N LEU A 117 12.22 -7.74 -3.19
CA LEU A 117 11.71 -6.98 -2.04
C LEU A 117 12.62 -5.80 -1.73
N LEU A 118 11.99 -4.64 -1.55
CA LEU A 118 12.63 -3.41 -1.14
C LEU A 118 11.91 -2.87 0.10
N GLU A 119 12.66 -2.44 1.10
CA GLU A 119 12.09 -1.74 2.26
C GLU A 119 11.66 -0.34 1.82
N LEU A 120 10.44 0.06 2.18
CA LEU A 120 9.93 1.40 1.94
C LEU A 120 10.38 2.31 3.09
N LEU A 121 11.18 3.32 2.79
CA LEU A 121 11.70 4.27 3.78
C LEU A 121 10.73 5.45 3.94
N GLU A 122 10.83 6.12 5.08
CA GLU A 122 10.04 7.31 5.35
C GLU A 122 10.39 8.52 4.44
N PRO A 123 9.41 9.30 4.04
CA PRO A 123 7.98 9.05 4.25
C PRO A 123 7.52 7.85 3.42
N ALA A 124 6.73 6.96 4.02
CA ALA A 124 6.23 5.73 3.38
C ALA A 124 5.14 6.02 2.32
N LEU A 125 5.17 7.20 1.75
CA LEU A 125 4.26 7.64 0.69
C LEU A 125 5.09 8.17 -0.49
N PRO A 126 4.62 7.94 -1.73
CA PRO A 126 5.25 8.52 -2.90
C PRO A 126 5.23 10.05 -2.82
N ASN A 127 6.27 10.68 -3.37
CA ASN A 127 6.21 12.12 -3.59
C ASN A 127 5.23 12.46 -4.75
N ALA A 128 4.90 13.74 -4.91
CA ALA A 128 3.98 14.21 -5.94
C ALA A 128 4.44 13.87 -7.39
N ALA A 129 5.73 13.59 -7.59
CA ALA A 129 6.28 13.19 -8.87
C ALA A 129 6.28 11.67 -9.11
N GLY A 130 5.68 10.88 -8.22
CA GLY A 130 5.54 9.43 -8.35
C GLY A 130 6.80 8.63 -8.03
N TRP A 131 7.60 9.09 -7.06
CA TRP A 131 8.78 8.41 -6.57
C TRP A 131 8.60 7.98 -5.10
N ALA A 132 9.10 6.79 -4.78
CA ALA A 132 9.18 6.27 -3.42
C ALA A 132 10.63 6.05 -3.03
N ARG A 133 10.96 6.33 -1.77
CA ARG A 133 12.29 6.08 -1.23
C ARG A 133 12.37 4.65 -0.71
N VAL A 134 13.37 3.92 -1.17
CA VAL A 134 13.51 2.48 -0.85
C VAL A 134 14.93 2.12 -0.45
N ARG A 135 15.07 0.97 0.21
CA ARG A 135 16.35 0.37 0.55
C ARG A 135 16.33 -1.12 0.21
N HIS A 136 17.36 -1.58 -0.46
CA HIS A 136 17.60 -2.99 -0.69
C HIS A 136 18.30 -3.64 0.52
N ARG A 137 18.18 -4.96 0.65
CA ARG A 137 18.75 -5.73 1.78
C ARG A 137 20.26 -5.62 1.94
N ASP A 138 20.99 -5.29 0.89
CA ASP A 138 22.45 -5.06 0.91
C ASP A 138 22.83 -3.67 1.44
N GLY A 139 21.83 -2.82 1.73
CA GLY A 139 22.02 -1.45 2.24
C GLY A 139 21.93 -0.36 1.17
N ALA A 140 21.97 -0.69 -0.11
CA ALA A 140 21.79 0.31 -1.17
C ALA A 140 20.39 0.95 -1.06
N SER A 141 20.33 2.28 -1.10
CA SER A 141 19.09 3.04 -0.96
C SER A 141 19.00 4.16 -1.99
N GLY A 142 17.77 4.53 -2.34
CA GLY A 142 17.50 5.57 -3.30
C GLY A 142 16.01 5.68 -3.61
N PHE A 143 15.68 6.14 -4.80
CA PHE A 143 14.33 6.40 -5.25
C PHE A 143 13.95 5.48 -6.42
N VAL A 144 12.75 4.92 -6.36
CA VAL A 144 12.17 4.08 -7.40
C VAL A 144 10.85 4.69 -7.89
N ARG A 145 10.55 4.53 -9.17
CA ARG A 145 9.24 4.90 -9.70
C ARG A 145 8.16 3.99 -9.13
N VAL A 146 7.05 4.58 -8.66
CA VAL A 146 5.91 3.82 -8.10
C VAL A 146 5.30 2.84 -9.11
N THR A 147 5.41 3.14 -10.39
CA THR A 147 4.96 2.26 -11.48
C THR A 147 5.79 0.99 -11.64
N GLN A 148 6.97 0.91 -11.02
CA GLN A 148 7.87 -0.24 -11.07
C GLN A 148 7.74 -1.14 -9.84
N VAL A 149 6.93 -0.76 -8.87
CA VAL A 149 6.76 -1.50 -7.60
C VAL A 149 5.30 -1.66 -7.23
N TRP A 150 5.01 -2.63 -6.38
CA TRP A 150 3.71 -2.90 -5.79
C TRP A 150 3.81 -2.94 -4.27
N GLY A 151 2.77 -2.45 -3.56
CA GLY A 151 2.73 -2.42 -2.09
C GLY A 151 2.80 -1.01 -1.48
N ILE A 152 2.55 0.04 -2.29
CA ILE A 152 2.51 1.44 -1.85
C ILE A 152 1.12 1.89 -1.46
#